data_32d03844f5692a7914d8a561422b61fd
#
_entry.id   32d03844f5692a7914d8a561422b61fd
#
_cell.length_a   1.000
_cell.length_b   1.000
_cell.length_c   1.000
_cell.angle_alpha   90.00
_cell.angle_beta   90.00
_cell.angle_gamma   90.00
#
_symmetry.space_group_name_H-M   'P 1'
#
loop_
_entity.id
_entity.type
_entity.pdbx_description
1 polymer ?
#
loop_
_entity_poly.entity_id
_entity_poly.type
_entity_poly.pdbx_seq_one_letter_code
_entity_poly.pdbx_strand_id
1 'polypeptide(L)'
;MHYARIILTLTLAFLALADPWPAAAEEEFVTALTGKFPPFSYYDNQGNLAGFDVDVSREIALRINRESRIIATEWDGILAGLLAEKYDAIIGSMAITPARQESVDFSTPYYHSGAQLFVHRDNPDKVYSISECNGLRIAVVLGETYQHFLEEKFPDVEVVTLKSAAEIFAMLEQKRITGFVTDRLVGAWQVKEAGRPFVPVGEMLYKERIGIPVRKDNPDLLGQINTALAAMEDDGTMQRIHQRYFGLGKTSSSKLGTMEPSVIATKLLKGFAVSLGIALAALLLGFVLAIPSGLLLTFQRGSLKPLHFLVRGFVDFIRGTPVLIQLLFVWLGLGLSPFPAAILTLGICAMAYMAEVIRAGLMSVDPGQDLGARALGLSPLDRFRFVVWPQAFRIAIPPLMNCVVALLKDTALVSIISIPELIREAQSIISVTFEPGLYYLIAGLMFFAVTFPLMKLSDRVERSIKAKGFAHD
;
A
#
# COMPACT_ATOMS: atom_id res chain seq x y z
N MET A 1 -7.76 38.15 -17.61
CA MET A 1 -7.60 38.40 -16.15
C MET A 1 -8.58 37.57 -15.29
N HIS A 2 -9.80 37.26 -15.71
CA HIS A 2 -10.78 36.47 -14.91
C HIS A 2 -10.31 35.00 -14.67
N TYR A 3 -9.73 34.33 -15.66
CA TYR A 3 -9.30 32.93 -15.54
C TYR A 3 -8.06 32.73 -14.64
N ALA A 4 -7.14 33.72 -14.61
CA ALA A 4 -6.01 33.70 -13.70
C ALA A 4 -6.44 33.81 -12.22
N ARG A 5 -7.53 34.54 -11.94
CA ARG A 5 -8.11 34.61 -10.60
C ARG A 5 -8.79 33.30 -10.19
N ILE A 6 -9.47 32.61 -11.11
CA ILE A 6 -10.12 31.32 -10.83
C ILE A 6 -9.06 30.25 -10.53
N ILE A 7 -7.98 30.19 -11.31
CA ILE A 7 -6.87 29.24 -11.07
C ILE A 7 -6.20 29.56 -9.73
N LEU A 8 -5.92 30.84 -9.43
CA LEU A 8 -5.32 31.25 -8.16
C LEU A 8 -6.25 30.93 -6.97
N THR A 9 -7.57 31.12 -7.12
CA THR A 9 -8.55 30.82 -6.07
C THR A 9 -8.68 29.32 -5.83
N LEU A 10 -8.59 28.49 -6.88
CA LEU A 10 -8.61 27.04 -6.76
C LEU A 10 -7.30 26.51 -6.16
N THR A 11 -6.16 27.13 -6.48
CA THR A 11 -4.86 26.79 -5.88
C THR A 11 -4.80 27.20 -4.40
N LEU A 12 -5.37 28.37 -4.06
CA LEU A 12 -5.47 28.82 -2.67
C LEU A 12 -6.50 28.00 -1.86
N ALA A 13 -7.61 27.57 -2.47
CA ALA A 13 -8.57 26.64 -1.84
C ALA A 13 -7.96 25.26 -1.61
N PHE A 14 -7.08 24.79 -2.50
CA PHE A 14 -6.34 23.54 -2.32
C PHE A 14 -5.27 23.65 -1.21
N LEU A 15 -4.62 24.82 -1.07
CA LEU A 15 -3.70 25.12 0.04
C LEU A 15 -4.43 25.32 1.38
N ALA A 16 -5.70 25.72 1.37
CA ALA A 16 -6.54 25.85 2.57
C ALA A 16 -7.15 24.53 3.05
N LEU A 17 -7.03 23.44 2.27
CA LEU A 17 -7.30 22.05 2.68
C LEU A 17 -6.09 21.41 3.36
N ALA A 18 -4.96 22.11 3.49
CA ALA A 18 -3.91 21.76 4.43
C ALA A 18 -4.51 21.92 5.85
N ASP A 19 -4.49 20.86 6.61
CA ASP A 19 -5.07 20.75 7.94
C ASP A 19 -4.89 22.03 8.78
N PRO A 20 -5.93 22.52 9.47
CA PRO A 20 -5.75 23.57 10.43
C PRO A 20 -4.76 23.08 11.48
N TRP A 21 -3.70 23.85 11.70
CA TRP A 21 -2.69 23.64 12.75
C TRP A 21 -3.42 23.30 14.06
N PRO A 22 -3.30 22.08 14.59
CA PRO A 22 -3.97 21.72 15.83
C PRO A 22 -3.35 22.53 16.96
N ALA A 23 -4.20 23.11 17.81
CA ALA A 23 -3.80 23.59 19.13
C ALA A 23 -3.12 22.45 19.88
N ALA A 24 -1.98 22.74 20.54
CA ALA A 24 -1.15 21.86 21.35
C ALA A 24 -1.64 20.41 21.43
N ALA A 25 -1.36 19.62 20.39
CA ALA A 25 -1.64 18.20 20.41
C ALA A 25 -0.74 17.58 21.47
N GLU A 26 -1.30 16.73 22.34
CA GLU A 26 -0.49 15.81 23.13
C GLU A 26 0.47 15.12 22.17
N GLU A 27 1.76 15.07 22.51
CA GLU A 27 2.75 14.46 21.61
C GLU A 27 2.36 13.00 21.36
N GLU A 28 2.03 12.68 20.10
CA GLU A 28 1.73 11.29 19.71
C GLU A 28 3.01 10.45 19.74
N PHE A 29 2.89 9.20 20.18
CA PHE A 29 3.88 8.16 19.96
C PHE A 29 3.39 7.28 18.81
N VAL A 30 3.91 7.55 17.62
CA VAL A 30 3.50 6.86 16.40
C VAL A 30 4.37 5.63 16.21
N THR A 31 3.76 4.44 16.26
CA THR A 31 4.48 3.18 16.07
C THR A 31 3.97 2.42 14.87
N ALA A 32 4.83 1.58 14.29
CA ALA A 32 4.49 0.74 13.15
C ALA A 32 4.61 -0.75 13.47
N LEU A 33 3.71 -1.54 12.88
CA LEU A 33 3.70 -2.99 12.87
C LEU A 33 2.95 -3.50 11.63
N THR A 34 2.87 -4.83 11.41
CA THR A 34 2.23 -5.35 10.19
C THR A 34 0.72 -5.60 10.35
N GLY A 35 0.26 -5.97 11.56
CA GLY A 35 -1.09 -6.46 11.78
C GLY A 35 -1.40 -7.81 11.10
N LYS A 36 -0.35 -8.54 10.67
CA LYS A 36 -0.45 -9.82 9.93
C LYS A 36 0.39 -10.93 10.56
N PHE A 37 0.81 -10.76 11.81
CA PHE A 37 1.74 -11.64 12.52
C PHE A 37 1.19 -12.05 13.90
N PRO A 38 0.10 -12.85 13.95
CA PRO A 38 -0.48 -13.30 15.20
C PRO A 38 0.44 -14.28 15.94
N PRO A 39 0.52 -14.21 17.28
CA PRO A 39 -0.24 -13.37 18.20
C PRO A 39 0.39 -12.01 18.52
N PHE A 40 1.43 -11.61 17.84
CA PHE A 40 2.15 -10.35 18.09
C PHE A 40 1.36 -9.13 17.60
N SER A 41 0.90 -9.16 16.35
CA SER A 41 0.04 -8.13 15.77
C SER A 41 -0.94 -8.73 14.77
N TYR A 42 -2.24 -8.53 15.01
CA TYR A 42 -3.31 -9.06 14.17
C TYR A 42 -4.59 -8.23 14.36
N TYR A 43 -5.58 -8.46 13.50
CA TYR A 43 -6.92 -7.91 13.70
C TYR A 43 -7.79 -8.92 14.42
N ASP A 44 -8.54 -8.46 15.43
CA ASP A 44 -9.52 -9.30 16.15
C ASP A 44 -10.79 -9.53 15.28
N ASN A 45 -11.75 -10.31 15.82
CA ASN A 45 -13.02 -10.59 15.14
C ASN A 45 -13.92 -9.35 14.94
N GLN A 46 -13.64 -8.27 15.64
CA GLN A 46 -14.30 -6.97 15.51
C GLN A 46 -13.54 -6.05 14.54
N GLY A 47 -12.40 -6.49 14.03
CA GLY A 47 -11.56 -5.73 13.10
C GLY A 47 -10.65 -4.70 13.77
N ASN A 48 -10.47 -4.78 15.09
CA ASN A 48 -9.54 -3.93 15.82
C ASN A 48 -8.13 -4.54 15.82
N LEU A 49 -7.13 -3.67 15.83
CA LEU A 49 -5.74 -4.10 15.95
C LEU A 49 -5.46 -4.56 17.37
N ALA A 50 -4.97 -5.79 17.52
CA ALA A 50 -4.70 -6.47 18.78
C ALA A 50 -3.39 -7.27 18.69
N GLY A 51 -2.86 -7.73 19.83
CA GLY A 51 -1.67 -8.56 19.88
C GLY A 51 -0.67 -8.09 20.93
N PHE A 52 0.35 -8.92 21.14
CA PHE A 52 1.40 -8.67 22.11
C PHE A 52 2.12 -7.34 21.82
N ASP A 53 2.57 -7.10 20.59
CA ASP A 53 3.25 -5.87 20.18
C ASP A 53 2.34 -4.64 20.29
N VAL A 54 1.04 -4.82 20.06
CA VAL A 54 0.03 -3.75 20.19
C VAL A 54 -0.11 -3.32 21.65
N ASP A 55 -0.20 -4.28 22.58
CA ASP A 55 -0.29 -3.98 24.00
C ASP A 55 1.02 -3.40 24.55
N VAL A 56 2.18 -3.90 24.11
CA VAL A 56 3.50 -3.31 24.43
C VAL A 56 3.60 -1.88 23.93
N SER A 57 3.16 -1.59 22.71
CA SER A 57 3.18 -0.25 22.14
C SER A 57 2.33 0.74 22.95
N ARG A 58 1.10 0.34 23.32
CA ARG A 58 0.20 1.16 24.13
C ARG A 58 0.76 1.43 25.52
N GLU A 59 1.35 0.41 26.14
CA GLU A 59 1.93 0.55 27.47
C GLU A 59 3.17 1.44 27.47
N ILE A 60 4.03 1.34 26.47
CA ILE A 60 5.18 2.26 26.30
C ILE A 60 4.67 3.70 26.14
N ALA A 61 3.71 3.94 25.25
CA ALA A 61 3.14 5.26 25.03
C ALA A 61 2.62 5.89 26.34
N LEU A 62 1.87 5.10 27.12
CA LEU A 62 1.37 5.52 28.43
C LEU A 62 2.50 5.95 29.38
N ARG A 63 3.60 5.16 29.43
CA ARG A 63 4.73 5.43 30.34
C ARG A 63 5.60 6.60 29.93
N ILE A 64 5.66 6.91 28.65
CA ILE A 64 6.35 8.11 28.14
C ILE A 64 5.43 9.34 28.05
N ASN A 65 4.19 9.22 28.58
CA ASN A 65 3.17 10.27 28.61
C ASN A 65 2.85 10.85 27.20
N ARG A 66 2.62 9.95 26.22
CA ARG A 66 2.23 10.29 24.87
C ARG A 66 0.97 9.52 24.44
N GLU A 67 0.20 10.07 23.50
CA GLU A 67 -0.93 9.35 22.91
C GLU A 67 -0.41 8.25 21.97
N SER A 68 -0.94 7.01 22.11
CA SER A 68 -0.55 5.88 21.28
C SER A 68 -1.26 5.90 19.94
N ARG A 69 -0.49 6.02 18.85
CA ARG A 69 -0.97 5.87 17.49
C ARG A 69 -0.22 4.75 16.77
N ILE A 70 -0.93 3.68 16.41
CA ILE A 70 -0.33 2.51 15.78
C ILE A 70 -0.71 2.45 14.30
N ILE A 71 0.30 2.36 13.44
CA ILE A 71 0.16 2.27 11.98
C ILE A 71 0.45 0.84 11.55
N ALA A 72 -0.53 0.16 10.94
CA ALA A 72 -0.29 -1.10 10.29
C ALA A 72 0.26 -0.86 8.86
N THR A 73 1.41 -1.48 8.52
CA THR A 73 2.10 -1.30 7.22
C THR A 73 2.65 -2.62 6.70
N GLU A 74 3.21 -2.64 5.49
CA GLU A 74 3.85 -3.83 4.95
C GLU A 74 5.26 -4.00 5.52
N TRP A 75 5.67 -5.27 5.73
CA TRP A 75 6.96 -5.58 6.34
C TRP A 75 8.15 -5.14 5.49
N ASP A 76 8.08 -5.35 4.18
CA ASP A 76 9.14 -5.04 3.22
C ASP A 76 9.49 -3.54 3.11
N GLY A 77 8.57 -2.65 3.53
CA GLY A 77 8.77 -1.20 3.58
C GLY A 77 8.90 -0.60 4.98
N ILE A 78 8.77 -1.40 6.05
CA ILE A 78 8.62 -0.87 7.41
C ILE A 78 9.86 -0.12 7.89
N LEU A 79 11.06 -0.60 7.61
CA LEU A 79 12.30 0.07 8.01
C LEU A 79 12.53 1.37 7.22
N ALA A 80 12.23 1.36 5.92
CA ALA A 80 12.30 2.56 5.09
C ALA A 80 11.32 3.65 5.56
N GLY A 81 10.14 3.27 6.01
CA GLY A 81 9.17 4.19 6.61
C GLY A 81 9.66 4.84 7.91
N LEU A 82 10.37 4.08 8.77
CA LEU A 82 11.01 4.63 9.98
C LEU A 82 12.08 5.67 9.63
N LEU A 83 12.94 5.35 8.67
CA LEU A 83 14.01 6.25 8.21
C LEU A 83 13.46 7.49 7.51
N ALA A 84 12.28 7.40 6.90
CA ALA A 84 11.56 8.51 6.29
C ALA A 84 10.61 9.25 7.27
N GLU A 85 10.76 9.06 8.58
CA GLU A 85 10.01 9.75 9.65
C GLU A 85 8.49 9.58 9.57
N LYS A 86 8.01 8.43 9.05
CA LYS A 86 6.56 8.16 8.98
C LYS A 86 5.99 7.69 10.32
N TYR A 87 6.84 7.25 11.22
CA TYR A 87 6.59 6.85 12.59
C TYR A 87 7.86 6.92 13.41
N ASP A 88 7.73 6.92 14.74
CA ASP A 88 8.82 7.14 15.67
C ASP A 88 9.60 5.86 15.98
N ALA A 89 8.91 4.72 16.00
CA ALA A 89 9.47 3.41 16.31
C ALA A 89 8.72 2.29 15.58
N ILE A 90 9.36 1.10 15.49
CA ILE A 90 8.70 -0.12 15.03
C ILE A 90 8.55 -1.07 16.23
N ILE A 91 7.31 -1.39 16.61
CA ILE A 91 7.00 -2.41 17.62
C ILE A 91 6.24 -3.53 16.90
N GLY A 92 6.99 -4.39 16.24
CA GLY A 92 6.48 -5.38 15.30
C GLY A 92 7.35 -6.61 15.22
N SER A 93 7.86 -7.08 16.36
CA SER A 93 8.65 -8.31 16.47
C SER A 93 9.93 -8.31 15.61
N MET A 94 10.64 -7.17 15.54
CA MET A 94 11.82 -7.03 14.70
C MET A 94 13.07 -7.58 15.39
N ALA A 95 13.72 -8.57 14.75
CA ALA A 95 14.99 -9.13 15.21
C ALA A 95 16.11 -8.09 15.12
N ILE A 96 16.92 -8.02 16.18
CA ILE A 96 18.14 -7.22 16.25
C ILE A 96 19.22 -7.93 15.42
N THR A 97 19.64 -7.34 14.30
CA THR A 97 20.71 -7.87 13.45
C THR A 97 21.78 -6.80 13.19
N PRO A 98 23.05 -7.20 12.96
CA PRO A 98 24.11 -6.24 12.63
C PRO A 98 23.76 -5.36 11.43
N ALA A 99 23.20 -5.93 10.37
CA ALA A 99 22.81 -5.19 9.17
C ALA A 99 21.77 -4.10 9.46
N ARG A 100 20.76 -4.39 10.31
CA ARG A 100 19.76 -3.39 10.72
C ARG A 100 20.36 -2.33 11.63
N GLN A 101 21.30 -2.71 12.52
CA GLN A 101 21.99 -1.77 13.41
C GLN A 101 22.89 -0.77 12.68
N GLU A 102 23.27 -1.04 11.43
CA GLU A 102 23.94 -0.05 10.61
C GLU A 102 23.06 1.19 10.32
N SER A 103 21.74 0.99 10.24
CA SER A 103 20.79 2.05 9.86
C SER A 103 19.97 2.60 11.01
N VAL A 104 19.71 1.82 12.06
CA VAL A 104 18.86 2.19 13.19
C VAL A 104 19.48 1.74 14.52
N ASP A 105 19.04 2.35 15.62
CA ASP A 105 19.34 1.89 16.96
C ASP A 105 18.19 1.06 17.51
N PHE A 106 18.51 0.07 18.34
CA PHE A 106 17.52 -0.83 18.95
C PHE A 106 17.43 -0.64 20.45
N SER A 107 16.23 -0.79 20.97
CA SER A 107 16.01 -0.91 22.42
C SER A 107 16.71 -2.15 23.00
N THR A 108 16.76 -2.25 24.33
CA THR A 108 16.94 -3.53 24.99
C THR A 108 15.93 -4.54 24.45
N PRO A 109 16.29 -5.83 24.30
CA PRO A 109 15.35 -6.84 23.84
C PRO A 109 14.13 -6.93 24.77
N TYR A 110 12.91 -6.88 24.22
CA TYR A 110 11.68 -7.03 25.01
C TYR A 110 11.11 -8.45 24.96
N TYR A 111 11.62 -9.31 24.08
CA TYR A 111 11.45 -10.76 24.18
C TYR A 111 12.54 -11.51 23.39
N HIS A 112 12.58 -12.84 23.61
CA HIS A 112 13.47 -13.75 22.91
C HIS A 112 12.68 -14.87 22.27
N SER A 113 12.95 -15.17 21.02
CA SER A 113 12.35 -16.28 20.30
C SER A 113 13.38 -16.95 19.38
N GLY A 114 12.97 -17.60 18.31
CA GLY A 114 13.85 -18.17 17.31
C GLY A 114 13.11 -18.80 16.16
N ALA A 115 13.87 -19.08 15.13
CA ALA A 115 13.39 -19.67 13.89
C ALA A 115 13.07 -21.16 14.06
N GLN A 116 11.92 -21.60 13.58
CA GLN A 116 11.48 -22.99 13.63
C GLN A 116 10.89 -23.39 12.28
N LEU A 117 11.25 -24.59 11.81
CA LEU A 117 10.62 -25.22 10.65
C LEU A 117 9.28 -25.84 11.06
N PHE A 118 8.26 -25.59 10.26
CA PHE A 118 6.93 -26.20 10.35
C PHE A 118 6.59 -26.90 9.04
N VAL A 119 5.98 -28.08 9.15
CA VAL A 119 5.49 -28.85 8.00
C VAL A 119 4.01 -29.19 8.19
N HIS A 120 3.32 -29.61 7.13
CA HIS A 120 1.97 -30.11 7.26
C HIS A 120 1.95 -31.38 8.17
N ARG A 121 0.88 -31.55 8.96
CA ARG A 121 0.75 -32.68 9.90
C ARG A 121 0.91 -34.05 9.23
N ASP A 122 0.43 -34.20 8.01
CA ASP A 122 0.58 -35.43 7.23
C ASP A 122 2.05 -35.67 6.82
N ASN A 123 2.88 -34.62 6.79
CA ASN A 123 4.28 -34.63 6.43
C ASN A 123 4.57 -35.57 5.22
N PRO A 124 4.00 -35.30 4.05
CA PRO A 124 4.07 -36.21 2.90
C PRO A 124 5.52 -36.44 2.43
N ASP A 125 6.38 -35.44 2.58
CA ASP A 125 7.79 -35.49 2.17
C ASP A 125 8.68 -36.12 3.26
N LYS A 126 8.14 -36.49 4.42
CA LYS A 126 8.82 -37.10 5.58
C LYS A 126 10.02 -36.29 6.05
N VAL A 127 9.88 -34.98 6.10
CA VAL A 127 10.90 -34.03 6.55
C VAL A 127 10.84 -33.90 8.07
N TYR A 128 11.98 -34.08 8.74
CA TYR A 128 12.12 -33.98 10.20
C TYR A 128 13.15 -32.93 10.61
N SER A 129 13.90 -32.39 9.65
CA SER A 129 14.85 -31.29 9.88
C SER A 129 15.05 -30.47 8.62
N ILE A 130 15.59 -29.25 8.77
CA ILE A 130 15.86 -28.38 7.62
C ILE A 130 16.93 -28.95 6.67
N SER A 131 17.86 -29.74 7.18
CA SER A 131 18.88 -30.39 6.37
C SER A 131 18.36 -31.45 5.40
N GLU A 132 17.12 -31.90 5.60
CA GLU A 132 16.44 -32.85 4.71
C GLU A 132 15.63 -32.16 3.61
N CYS A 133 15.66 -30.82 3.59
CA CYS A 133 14.85 -30.01 2.66
C CYS A 133 15.56 -29.67 1.34
N ASN A 134 16.67 -30.28 1.01
CA ASN A 134 17.40 -30.04 -0.25
C ASN A 134 16.49 -30.30 -1.47
N GLY A 135 16.36 -29.31 -2.35
CA GLY A 135 15.47 -29.37 -3.51
C GLY A 135 13.98 -29.25 -3.18
N LEU A 136 13.60 -29.06 -1.91
CA LEU A 136 12.21 -28.92 -1.47
C LEU A 136 11.87 -27.43 -1.26
N ARG A 137 10.58 -27.12 -1.40
CA ARG A 137 10.07 -25.75 -1.32
C ARG A 137 9.73 -25.37 0.11
N ILE A 138 10.53 -24.45 0.68
CA ILE A 138 10.34 -23.91 2.03
C ILE A 138 9.97 -22.44 1.93
N ALA A 139 8.81 -22.07 2.49
CA ALA A 139 8.33 -20.70 2.43
C ALA A 139 8.78 -19.87 3.63
N VAL A 140 8.97 -18.56 3.37
CA VAL A 140 9.26 -17.53 4.37
C VAL A 140 8.60 -16.23 3.95
N VAL A 141 8.42 -15.29 4.89
CA VAL A 141 7.98 -13.94 4.54
C VAL A 141 9.15 -13.15 3.98
N LEU A 142 8.90 -12.41 2.91
CA LEU A 142 9.88 -11.59 2.20
C LEU A 142 10.51 -10.54 3.14
N GLY A 143 11.85 -10.49 3.19
CA GLY A 143 12.61 -9.53 3.99
C GLY A 143 12.73 -9.88 5.47
N GLU A 144 12.21 -11.03 5.92
CA GLU A 144 12.49 -11.56 7.25
C GLU A 144 13.90 -12.18 7.35
N THR A 145 14.42 -12.28 8.56
CA THR A 145 15.72 -12.88 8.85
C THR A 145 15.79 -14.35 8.41
N TYR A 146 14.67 -15.04 8.41
CA TYR A 146 14.54 -16.44 8.00
C TYR A 146 14.87 -16.66 6.53
N GLN A 147 14.52 -15.71 5.65
CA GLN A 147 14.91 -15.76 4.24
C GLN A 147 16.42 -15.78 4.08
N HIS A 148 17.10 -14.77 4.63
CA HIS A 148 18.56 -14.65 4.51
C HIS A 148 19.27 -15.83 5.15
N PHE A 149 18.77 -16.32 6.29
CA PHE A 149 19.34 -17.50 6.95
C PHE A 149 19.27 -18.75 6.06
N LEU A 150 18.12 -19.01 5.43
CA LEU A 150 17.98 -20.15 4.54
C LEU A 150 18.85 -20.03 3.30
N GLU A 151 18.84 -18.87 2.65
CA GLU A 151 19.64 -18.59 1.45
C GLU A 151 21.14 -18.73 1.71
N GLU A 152 21.62 -18.33 2.90
CA GLU A 152 23.04 -18.41 3.26
C GLU A 152 23.47 -19.80 3.74
N LYS A 153 22.67 -20.45 4.60
CA LYS A 153 23.06 -21.70 5.29
C LYS A 153 22.56 -22.96 4.60
N PHE A 154 21.52 -22.86 3.79
CA PHE A 154 20.89 -23.98 3.10
C PHE A 154 20.62 -23.65 1.63
N PRO A 155 21.67 -23.39 0.82
CA PRO A 155 21.53 -22.91 -0.56
C PRO A 155 20.84 -23.90 -1.50
N ASP A 156 20.77 -25.18 -1.11
CA ASP A 156 20.08 -26.22 -1.89
C ASP A 156 18.58 -26.29 -1.61
N VAL A 157 18.06 -25.50 -0.66
CA VAL A 157 16.62 -25.38 -0.40
C VAL A 157 15.99 -24.38 -1.37
N GLU A 158 14.87 -24.74 -1.99
CA GLU A 158 14.10 -23.80 -2.82
C GLU A 158 13.31 -22.84 -1.91
N VAL A 159 13.88 -21.65 -1.65
CA VAL A 159 13.24 -20.65 -0.79
C VAL A 159 12.12 -19.93 -1.57
N VAL A 160 10.88 -20.04 -1.07
CA VAL A 160 9.70 -19.38 -1.63
C VAL A 160 9.33 -18.19 -0.75
N THR A 161 9.43 -16.97 -1.27
CA THR A 161 9.09 -15.76 -0.53
C THR A 161 7.67 -15.30 -0.81
N LEU A 162 6.91 -14.97 0.25
CA LEU A 162 5.54 -14.47 0.20
C LEU A 162 5.41 -13.21 1.05
N LYS A 163 4.36 -12.42 0.83
CA LYS A 163 4.18 -11.14 1.54
C LYS A 163 3.59 -11.27 2.95
N SER A 164 2.97 -12.40 3.24
CA SER A 164 2.32 -12.63 4.54
C SER A 164 2.34 -14.10 4.97
N ALA A 165 2.32 -14.32 6.27
CA ALA A 165 2.17 -15.65 6.84
C ALA A 165 0.86 -16.34 6.42
N ALA A 166 -0.22 -15.57 6.20
CA ALA A 166 -1.51 -16.11 5.75
C ALA A 166 -1.41 -16.78 4.37
N GLU A 167 -0.65 -16.19 3.45
CA GLU A 167 -0.39 -16.79 2.13
C GLU A 167 0.43 -18.07 2.24
N ILE A 168 1.43 -18.08 3.12
CA ILE A 168 2.27 -19.26 3.42
C ILE A 168 1.40 -20.40 3.93
N PHE A 169 0.55 -20.13 4.91
CA PHE A 169 -0.31 -21.17 5.50
C PHE A 169 -1.29 -21.76 4.48
N ALA A 170 -1.90 -20.91 3.64
CA ALA A 170 -2.75 -21.38 2.56
C ALA A 170 -2.01 -22.28 1.56
N MET A 171 -0.76 -21.93 1.21
CA MET A 171 0.06 -22.77 0.32
C MET A 171 0.44 -24.12 0.95
N LEU A 172 0.75 -24.15 2.25
CA LEU A 172 1.05 -25.40 2.95
C LEU A 172 -0.18 -26.30 3.05
N GLU A 173 -1.34 -25.76 3.40
CA GLU A 173 -2.61 -26.52 3.42
C GLU A 173 -2.97 -27.09 2.06
N GLN A 174 -2.67 -26.37 0.97
CA GLN A 174 -2.82 -26.83 -0.40
C GLN A 174 -1.69 -27.78 -0.87
N LYS A 175 -0.74 -28.10 0.01
CA LYS A 175 0.44 -28.96 -0.30
C LYS A 175 1.27 -28.44 -1.48
N ARG A 176 1.33 -27.11 -1.66
CA ARG A 176 2.11 -26.43 -2.71
C ARG A 176 3.53 -26.11 -2.28
N ILE A 177 3.82 -26.21 -0.99
CA ILE A 177 5.13 -26.11 -0.35
C ILE A 177 5.27 -27.28 0.64
N THR A 178 6.50 -27.69 0.90
CA THR A 178 6.82 -28.76 1.86
C THR A 178 6.72 -28.28 3.29
N GLY A 179 7.16 -27.04 3.55
CA GLY A 179 7.14 -26.45 4.88
C GLY A 179 7.38 -24.95 4.83
N PHE A 180 7.43 -24.34 6.01
CA PHE A 180 7.78 -22.93 6.17
C PHE A 180 8.62 -22.71 7.42
N VAL A 181 9.42 -21.64 7.42
CA VAL A 181 10.17 -21.20 8.59
C VAL A 181 9.58 -19.88 9.07
N THR A 182 9.31 -19.79 10.37
CA THR A 182 8.80 -18.60 11.05
C THR A 182 9.24 -18.59 12.51
N ASP A 183 8.87 -17.52 13.24
CA ASP A 183 9.02 -17.46 14.68
C ASP A 183 8.30 -18.65 15.35
N ARG A 184 9.01 -19.30 16.28
CA ARG A 184 8.49 -20.46 17.01
C ARG A 184 7.17 -20.19 17.73
N LEU A 185 7.02 -19.00 18.32
CA LEU A 185 5.81 -18.63 19.06
C LEU A 185 4.64 -18.41 18.10
N VAL A 186 4.90 -17.84 16.93
CA VAL A 186 3.89 -17.69 15.86
C VAL A 186 3.40 -19.06 15.39
N GLY A 187 4.31 -19.95 15.03
CA GLY A 187 3.92 -21.28 14.57
C GLY A 187 3.21 -22.10 15.65
N ALA A 188 3.71 -22.08 16.89
CA ALA A 188 3.08 -22.76 18.01
C ALA A 188 1.65 -22.24 18.29
N TRP A 189 1.47 -20.92 18.18
CA TRP A 189 0.16 -20.31 18.36
C TRP A 189 -0.82 -20.73 17.23
N GLN A 190 -0.38 -20.79 15.98
CA GLN A 190 -1.18 -21.25 14.85
C GLN A 190 -1.66 -22.71 15.02
N VAL A 191 -0.80 -23.56 15.55
CA VAL A 191 -1.14 -24.95 15.84
C VAL A 191 -2.16 -25.04 16.97
N LYS A 192 -1.93 -24.31 18.07
CA LYS A 192 -2.69 -24.45 19.32
C LYS A 192 -4.03 -23.72 19.28
N GLU A 193 -4.03 -22.44 18.88
CA GLU A 193 -5.19 -21.58 18.97
C GLU A 193 -6.00 -21.54 17.66
N ALA A 194 -5.30 -21.52 16.50
CA ALA A 194 -5.97 -21.54 15.20
C ALA A 194 -6.29 -22.97 14.69
N GLY A 195 -5.81 -24.01 15.39
CA GLY A 195 -6.08 -25.42 15.04
C GLY A 195 -5.49 -25.84 13.68
N ARG A 196 -4.48 -25.16 13.18
CA ARG A 196 -3.88 -25.42 11.87
C ARG A 196 -3.22 -26.79 11.83
N PRO A 197 -3.27 -27.47 10.68
CA PRO A 197 -2.69 -28.81 10.52
C PRO A 197 -1.17 -28.76 10.33
N PHE A 198 -0.46 -27.97 11.14
CA PHE A 198 1.00 -27.81 11.10
C PHE A 198 1.65 -28.49 12.29
N VAL A 199 2.87 -28.92 12.14
CA VAL A 199 3.69 -29.46 13.24
C VAL A 199 5.09 -28.87 13.13
N PRO A 200 5.72 -28.49 14.26
CA PRO A 200 7.14 -28.12 14.27
C PRO A 200 7.96 -29.41 14.07
N VAL A 201 9.03 -29.28 13.30
CA VAL A 201 9.99 -30.38 13.07
C VAL A 201 11.42 -29.90 13.30
N GLY A 202 12.26 -30.82 13.78
CA GLY A 202 13.65 -30.52 14.11
C GLY A 202 13.79 -29.60 15.32
N GLU A 203 15.03 -29.20 15.58
CA GLU A 203 15.37 -28.23 16.62
C GLU A 203 15.15 -26.81 16.11
N MET A 204 15.15 -25.86 17.05
CA MET A 204 15.12 -24.44 16.72
C MET A 204 16.38 -24.09 15.94
N LEU A 205 16.21 -23.50 14.75
CA LEU A 205 17.31 -23.25 13.81
C LEU A 205 18.32 -22.25 14.38
N TYR A 206 17.83 -21.17 14.99
CA TYR A 206 18.64 -20.20 15.72
C TYR A 206 17.76 -19.35 16.65
N LYS A 207 18.41 -18.68 17.61
CA LYS A 207 17.75 -17.77 18.56
C LYS A 207 17.80 -16.33 18.08
N GLU A 208 16.76 -15.58 18.32
CA GLU A 208 16.65 -14.16 18.01
C GLU A 208 16.38 -13.32 19.26
N ARG A 209 17.00 -12.16 19.30
CA ARG A 209 16.68 -11.08 20.23
C ARG A 209 15.79 -10.08 19.51
N ILE A 210 14.63 -9.77 20.07
CA ILE A 210 13.66 -8.90 19.45
C ILE A 210 13.65 -7.57 20.17
N GLY A 211 13.84 -6.49 19.43
CA GLY A 211 13.94 -5.14 19.97
C GLY A 211 13.12 -4.14 19.16
N ILE A 212 13.03 -2.93 19.69
CA ILE A 212 12.29 -1.82 19.10
C ILE A 212 13.29 -0.90 18.40
N PRO A 213 13.32 -0.86 17.05
CA PRO A 213 14.18 0.07 16.35
C PRO A 213 13.62 1.48 16.38
N VAL A 214 14.51 2.43 16.57
CA VAL A 214 14.31 3.87 16.44
C VAL A 214 15.39 4.47 15.53
N ARG A 215 15.18 5.66 15.00
CA ARG A 215 16.21 6.34 14.22
C ARG A 215 17.41 6.71 15.10
N LYS A 216 18.60 6.70 14.51
CA LYS A 216 19.87 7.03 15.21
C LYS A 216 19.96 8.48 15.68
N ASP A 217 19.19 9.38 15.07
CA ASP A 217 19.11 10.79 15.43
C ASP A 217 18.18 11.07 16.62
N ASN A 218 17.56 10.04 17.22
CA ASN A 218 16.60 10.17 18.32
C ASN A 218 17.00 9.32 19.55
N PRO A 219 18.18 9.55 20.16
CA PRO A 219 18.64 8.80 21.33
C PRO A 219 17.78 9.03 22.57
N ASP A 220 17.12 10.19 22.68
CA ASP A 220 16.25 10.51 23.81
C ASP A 220 15.02 9.61 23.83
N LEU A 221 14.38 9.39 22.68
CA LEU A 221 13.26 8.46 22.56
C LEU A 221 13.69 7.02 22.88
N LEU A 222 14.87 6.60 22.40
CA LEU A 222 15.43 5.29 22.74
C LEU A 222 15.61 5.12 24.26
N GLY A 223 16.12 6.16 24.93
CA GLY A 223 16.24 6.20 26.40
C GLY A 223 14.89 6.07 27.11
N GLN A 224 13.87 6.79 26.64
CA GLN A 224 12.52 6.71 27.17
C GLN A 224 11.90 5.30 26.98
N ILE A 225 12.05 4.70 25.78
CA ILE A 225 11.57 3.35 25.52
C ILE A 225 12.26 2.33 26.42
N ASN A 226 13.60 2.39 26.58
CA ASN A 226 14.33 1.48 27.44
C ASN A 226 13.93 1.62 28.91
N THR A 227 13.69 2.83 29.37
CA THR A 227 13.20 3.10 30.74
C THR A 227 11.79 2.52 30.92
N ALA A 228 10.90 2.69 29.94
CA ALA A 228 9.57 2.11 29.96
C ALA A 228 9.59 0.57 30.00
N LEU A 229 10.44 -0.05 29.14
CA LEU A 229 10.61 -1.50 29.14
C LEU A 229 11.13 -2.04 30.47
N ALA A 230 12.14 -1.40 31.07
CA ALA A 230 12.66 -1.79 32.38
C ALA A 230 11.57 -1.69 33.47
N ALA A 231 10.81 -0.60 33.48
CA ALA A 231 9.71 -0.44 34.43
C ALA A 231 8.58 -1.48 34.21
N MET A 232 8.32 -1.90 32.97
CA MET A 232 7.34 -2.97 32.66
C MET A 232 7.82 -4.35 33.15
N GLU A 233 9.12 -4.61 33.12
CA GLU A 233 9.69 -5.83 33.70
C GLU A 233 9.62 -5.79 35.22
N ASP A 234 10.01 -4.68 35.86
CA ASP A 234 10.07 -4.53 37.31
C ASP A 234 8.70 -4.64 37.99
N ASP A 235 7.65 -4.08 37.41
CA ASP A 235 6.29 -4.12 37.93
C ASP A 235 5.46 -5.32 37.45
N GLY A 236 6.04 -6.21 36.65
CA GLY A 236 5.40 -7.41 36.14
C GLY A 236 4.38 -7.16 35.02
N THR A 237 4.32 -5.96 34.44
CA THR A 237 3.41 -5.65 33.32
C THR A 237 3.79 -6.45 32.08
N MET A 238 5.08 -6.55 31.75
CA MET A 238 5.55 -7.35 30.63
C MET A 238 5.15 -8.82 30.77
N GLN A 239 5.29 -9.39 31.98
CA GLN A 239 4.87 -10.76 32.25
C GLN A 239 3.36 -10.95 32.12
N ARG A 240 2.54 -9.98 32.56
CA ARG A 240 1.07 -10.02 32.38
C ARG A 240 0.69 -10.00 30.90
N ILE A 241 1.31 -9.13 30.10
CA ILE A 241 1.09 -9.07 28.65
C ILE A 241 1.53 -10.38 28.01
N HIS A 242 2.73 -10.88 28.34
CA HIS A 242 3.24 -12.15 27.83
C HIS A 242 2.31 -13.33 28.16
N GLN A 243 1.84 -13.43 29.42
CA GLN A 243 0.91 -14.49 29.83
C GLN A 243 -0.42 -14.44 29.11
N ARG A 244 -0.91 -13.23 28.75
CA ARG A 244 -2.16 -13.06 27.98
C ARG A 244 -2.09 -13.72 26.62
N TYR A 245 -0.96 -13.64 25.92
CA TYR A 245 -0.82 -14.13 24.55
C TYR A 245 -0.14 -15.50 24.42
N PHE A 246 0.73 -15.87 25.36
CA PHE A 246 1.55 -17.09 25.32
C PHE A 246 1.32 -18.04 26.50
N GLY A 247 0.57 -17.63 27.51
CA GLY A 247 0.27 -18.44 28.70
C GLY A 247 -0.53 -19.70 28.36
N LEU A 248 -0.41 -20.71 29.24
CA LEU A 248 -1.16 -21.97 29.16
C LEU A 248 -2.65 -21.86 29.56
N GLY A 249 -3.07 -20.69 30.05
CA GLY A 249 -4.47 -20.40 30.40
C GLY A 249 -5.32 -20.14 29.15
N LYS A 250 -6.61 -20.54 29.19
CA LYS A 250 -7.58 -20.19 28.15
C LYS A 250 -7.63 -18.69 27.99
N THR A 251 -6.90 -18.16 27.01
CA THR A 251 -7.17 -16.84 26.46
C THR A 251 -8.61 -16.87 26.00
N SER A 252 -9.39 -15.82 26.31
CA SER A 252 -10.77 -15.68 25.81
C SER A 252 -10.77 -16.10 24.36
N SER A 253 -11.42 -17.23 24.07
CA SER A 253 -11.55 -17.75 22.73
C SER A 253 -12.48 -16.83 21.94
N SER A 254 -11.96 -15.64 21.54
CA SER A 254 -12.47 -15.07 20.32
C SER A 254 -12.19 -16.13 19.28
N LYS A 255 -13.22 -16.60 18.58
CA LYS A 255 -13.08 -17.61 17.50
C LYS A 255 -12.12 -17.03 16.47
N LEU A 256 -10.82 -17.25 16.67
CA LEU A 256 -9.81 -16.86 15.70
C LEU A 256 -10.02 -17.65 14.41
N GLY A 257 -9.83 -17.00 13.29
CA GLY A 257 -10.16 -17.54 11.97
C GLY A 257 -11.54 -17.14 11.45
N THR A 258 -12.34 -16.41 12.25
CA THR A 258 -13.64 -15.88 11.81
C THR A 258 -13.79 -14.42 12.19
N MET A 259 -14.03 -13.58 11.19
CA MET A 259 -14.47 -12.20 11.39
C MET A 259 -15.97 -12.13 11.14
N GLU A 260 -16.69 -11.30 11.89
CA GLU A 260 -18.13 -11.17 11.68
C GLU A 260 -18.45 -10.69 10.26
N PRO A 261 -19.43 -11.30 9.55
CA PRO A 261 -19.77 -10.91 8.18
C PRO A 261 -20.12 -9.42 8.02
N SER A 262 -20.72 -8.82 9.04
CA SER A 262 -21.04 -7.38 9.08
C SER A 262 -19.78 -6.51 9.11
N VAL A 263 -18.74 -6.93 9.84
CA VAL A 263 -17.44 -6.26 9.91
C VAL A 263 -16.71 -6.40 8.58
N ILE A 264 -16.70 -7.60 7.99
CA ILE A 264 -16.11 -7.86 6.67
C ILE A 264 -16.74 -6.94 5.62
N ALA A 265 -18.07 -6.93 5.54
CA ALA A 265 -18.79 -6.10 4.57
C ALA A 265 -18.48 -4.60 4.79
N THR A 266 -18.48 -4.14 6.05
CA THR A 266 -18.19 -2.76 6.40
C THR A 266 -16.76 -2.36 6.00
N LYS A 267 -15.76 -3.20 6.28
CA LYS A 267 -14.36 -2.96 5.92
C LYS A 267 -14.19 -2.87 4.40
N LEU A 268 -14.73 -3.83 3.65
CA LEU A 268 -14.63 -3.84 2.19
C LEU A 268 -15.33 -2.62 1.57
N LEU A 269 -16.53 -2.26 2.04
CA LEU A 269 -17.25 -1.09 1.53
C LEU A 269 -16.55 0.23 1.87
N LYS A 270 -16.02 0.38 3.09
CA LYS A 270 -15.24 1.56 3.48
C LYS A 270 -13.95 1.66 2.66
N GLY A 271 -13.19 0.56 2.55
CA GLY A 271 -11.98 0.53 1.74
C GLY A 271 -12.26 0.86 0.27
N PHE A 272 -13.35 0.34 -0.28
CA PHE A 272 -13.79 0.66 -1.64
C PHE A 272 -14.16 2.14 -1.81
N ALA A 273 -14.88 2.71 -0.84
CA ALA A 273 -15.19 4.15 -0.85
C ALA A 273 -13.92 5.01 -0.81
N VAL A 274 -12.90 4.60 -0.05
CA VAL A 274 -11.58 5.27 -0.02
C VAL A 274 -10.91 5.16 -1.40
N SER A 275 -10.88 3.98 -2.03
CA SER A 275 -10.35 3.81 -3.39
C SER A 275 -11.04 4.75 -4.40
N LEU A 276 -12.37 4.82 -4.36
CA LEU A 276 -13.15 5.72 -5.23
C LEU A 276 -12.88 7.19 -4.94
N GLY A 277 -12.75 7.57 -3.66
CA GLY A 277 -12.44 8.95 -3.24
C GLY A 277 -11.07 9.41 -3.75
N ILE A 278 -10.04 8.55 -3.60
CA ILE A 278 -8.70 8.82 -4.13
C ILE A 278 -8.72 8.93 -5.66
N ALA A 279 -9.41 7.99 -6.34
CA ALA A 279 -9.55 8.03 -7.79
C ALA A 279 -10.19 9.33 -8.26
N LEU A 280 -11.28 9.76 -7.62
CA LEU A 280 -11.97 11.01 -7.97
C LEU A 280 -11.07 12.23 -7.76
N ALA A 281 -10.39 12.33 -6.62
CA ALA A 281 -9.49 13.44 -6.34
C ALA A 281 -8.31 13.49 -7.32
N ALA A 282 -7.70 12.33 -7.61
CA ALA A 282 -6.61 12.22 -8.58
C ALA A 282 -7.08 12.53 -10.01
N LEU A 283 -8.30 12.09 -10.40
CA LEU A 283 -8.90 12.43 -11.70
C LEU A 283 -9.12 13.92 -11.86
N LEU A 284 -9.68 14.58 -10.85
CA LEU A 284 -9.91 16.02 -10.88
C LEU A 284 -8.58 16.77 -11.03
N LEU A 285 -7.56 16.43 -10.25
CA LEU A 285 -6.22 17.00 -10.38
C LEU A 285 -5.65 16.74 -11.76
N GLY A 286 -5.67 15.48 -12.21
CA GLY A 286 -5.15 15.06 -13.50
C GLY A 286 -5.83 15.76 -14.66
N PHE A 287 -7.15 15.85 -14.65
CA PHE A 287 -7.93 16.51 -15.73
C PHE A 287 -7.65 18.02 -15.80
N VAL A 288 -7.60 18.71 -14.66
CA VAL A 288 -7.27 20.14 -14.61
C VAL A 288 -5.89 20.42 -15.20
N LEU A 289 -4.90 19.58 -14.91
CA LEU A 289 -3.53 19.73 -15.42
C LEU A 289 -3.38 19.21 -16.85
N ALA A 290 -4.17 18.24 -17.28
CA ALA A 290 -4.07 17.63 -18.60
C ALA A 290 -4.47 18.58 -19.73
N ILE A 291 -5.47 19.43 -19.51
CA ILE A 291 -5.94 20.37 -20.54
C ILE A 291 -4.83 21.34 -20.98
N PRO A 292 -4.22 22.15 -20.08
CA PRO A 292 -3.15 23.05 -20.47
C PRO A 292 -1.92 22.30 -21.01
N SER A 293 -1.59 21.13 -20.44
CA SER A 293 -0.49 20.30 -20.91
C SER A 293 -0.72 19.78 -22.31
N GLY A 294 -1.90 19.23 -22.62
CA GLY A 294 -2.26 18.73 -23.95
C GLY A 294 -2.29 19.83 -25.01
N LEU A 295 -2.79 21.01 -24.64
CA LEU A 295 -2.75 22.20 -25.53
C LEU A 295 -1.29 22.61 -25.82
N LEU A 296 -0.45 22.68 -24.78
CA LEU A 296 0.96 23.04 -24.93
C LEU A 296 1.73 22.01 -25.77
N LEU A 297 1.41 20.73 -25.60
CA LEU A 297 2.00 19.65 -26.43
C LEU A 297 1.56 19.69 -27.90
N THR A 298 0.39 20.27 -28.18
CA THR A 298 -0.13 20.41 -29.55
C THR A 298 0.44 21.65 -30.27
N PHE A 299 0.50 22.81 -29.59
CA PHE A 299 0.83 24.08 -30.19
C PHE A 299 2.26 24.52 -29.89
N GLN A 300 3.20 24.22 -30.80
CA GLN A 300 4.61 24.59 -30.70
C GLN A 300 4.87 26.00 -31.27
N ARG A 301 4.50 27.08 -30.54
CA ARG A 301 4.64 28.44 -31.07
C ARG A 301 5.57 29.33 -30.25
N GLY A 302 6.49 30.02 -30.93
CA GLY A 302 7.24 31.19 -30.47
C GLY A 302 7.98 30.98 -29.12
N SER A 303 7.74 31.86 -28.19
CA SER A 303 8.35 31.89 -26.86
C SER A 303 8.00 30.70 -25.94
N LEU A 304 6.97 29.92 -26.27
CA LEU A 304 6.54 28.75 -25.50
C LEU A 304 7.30 27.44 -25.84
N LYS A 305 8.20 27.47 -26.84
CA LYS A 305 9.00 26.28 -27.23
C LYS A 305 9.76 25.64 -26.05
N PRO A 306 10.49 26.40 -25.19
CA PRO A 306 11.21 25.79 -24.06
C PRO A 306 10.26 25.07 -23.09
N LEU A 307 9.10 25.66 -22.81
CA LEU A 307 8.08 25.07 -21.94
C LEU A 307 7.46 23.82 -22.58
N HIS A 308 7.24 23.82 -23.89
CA HIS A 308 6.79 22.62 -24.63
C HIS A 308 7.76 21.45 -24.43
N PHE A 309 9.07 21.66 -24.62
CA PHE A 309 10.08 20.60 -24.44
C PHE A 309 10.14 20.10 -23.01
N LEU A 310 10.03 20.99 -22.04
CA LEU A 310 10.01 20.63 -20.62
C LEU A 310 8.79 19.78 -20.28
N VAL A 311 7.59 20.22 -20.69
CA VAL A 311 6.35 19.45 -20.46
C VAL A 311 6.36 18.14 -21.23
N ARG A 312 6.88 18.11 -22.45
CA ARG A 312 7.04 16.88 -23.24
C ARG A 312 7.93 15.87 -22.50
N GLY A 313 9.12 16.30 -22.10
CA GLY A 313 10.05 15.44 -21.36
C GLY A 313 9.44 14.93 -20.03
N PHE A 314 8.72 15.80 -19.31
CA PHE A 314 8.04 15.40 -18.09
C PHE A 314 6.92 14.38 -18.35
N VAL A 315 6.07 14.61 -19.33
CA VAL A 315 4.99 13.67 -19.70
C VAL A 315 5.56 12.32 -20.14
N ASP A 316 6.62 12.34 -20.96
CA ASP A 316 7.27 11.11 -21.43
C ASP A 316 7.95 10.37 -20.26
N PHE A 317 8.57 11.08 -19.30
CA PHE A 317 9.16 10.50 -18.09
C PHE A 317 8.09 9.82 -17.22
N ILE A 318 6.98 10.51 -16.94
CA ILE A 318 5.89 9.96 -16.10
C ILE A 318 5.27 8.73 -16.77
N ARG A 319 5.05 8.75 -18.08
CA ARG A 319 4.51 7.61 -18.83
C ARG A 319 5.50 6.45 -19.02
N GLY A 320 6.79 6.74 -18.96
CA GLY A 320 7.86 5.77 -19.12
C GLY A 320 8.32 5.09 -17.82
N THR A 321 7.81 5.52 -16.66
CA THR A 321 8.21 4.99 -15.36
C THR A 321 7.04 4.32 -14.64
N PRO A 322 7.28 3.25 -13.84
CA PRO A 322 6.21 2.57 -13.10
C PRO A 322 5.57 3.46 -12.03
N VAL A 323 4.24 3.47 -11.98
CA VAL A 323 3.45 4.26 -11.00
C VAL A 323 3.86 3.95 -9.57
N LEU A 324 4.15 2.69 -9.26
CA LEU A 324 4.60 2.27 -7.94
C LEU A 324 5.89 2.96 -7.51
N ILE A 325 6.87 3.06 -8.40
CA ILE A 325 8.14 3.73 -8.09
C ILE A 325 7.91 5.23 -7.85
N GLN A 326 7.05 5.87 -8.68
CA GLN A 326 6.67 7.26 -8.49
C GLN A 326 5.98 7.47 -7.13
N LEU A 327 5.07 6.57 -6.75
CA LEU A 327 4.37 6.62 -5.46
C LEU A 327 5.33 6.54 -4.29
N LEU A 328 6.27 5.59 -4.32
CA LEU A 328 7.28 5.44 -3.27
C LEU A 328 8.22 6.64 -3.22
N PHE A 329 8.61 7.20 -4.36
CA PHE A 329 9.43 8.41 -4.40
C PHE A 329 8.70 9.61 -3.79
N VAL A 330 7.42 9.81 -4.12
CA VAL A 330 6.63 10.93 -3.57
C VAL A 330 6.40 10.73 -2.06
N TRP A 331 6.13 9.52 -1.63
CA TRP A 331 5.87 9.23 -0.22
C TRP A 331 7.13 9.26 0.64
N LEU A 332 8.19 8.53 0.24
CA LEU A 332 9.44 8.41 1.00
C LEU A 332 10.41 9.54 0.67
N GLY A 333 10.60 9.85 -0.62
CA GLY A 333 11.60 10.81 -1.07
C GLY A 333 11.20 12.26 -0.83
N LEU A 334 9.91 12.61 -1.02
CA LEU A 334 9.40 13.96 -0.74
C LEU A 334 8.78 14.10 0.66
N GLY A 335 8.70 13.04 1.43
CA GLY A 335 8.21 13.08 2.81
C GLY A 335 6.70 13.32 2.97
N LEU A 336 5.89 13.29 1.91
CA LEU A 336 4.46 13.58 1.99
C LEU A 336 3.70 12.53 2.80
N SER A 337 2.62 12.93 3.46
CA SER A 337 1.70 12.01 4.11
C SER A 337 0.98 11.12 3.08
N PRO A 338 0.48 9.93 3.46
CA PRO A 338 -0.01 8.92 2.50
C PRO A 338 -1.08 9.42 1.53
N PHE A 339 -2.14 10.08 1.99
CA PHE A 339 -3.22 10.55 1.13
C PHE A 339 -2.78 11.61 0.10
N PRO A 340 -2.09 12.71 0.47
CA PRO A 340 -1.50 13.63 -0.50
C PRO A 340 -0.54 12.95 -1.48
N ALA A 341 0.32 12.03 -1.01
CA ALA A 341 1.23 11.29 -1.87
C ALA A 341 0.49 10.48 -2.93
N ALA A 342 -0.59 9.76 -2.54
CA ALA A 342 -1.43 9.00 -3.44
C ALA A 342 -2.12 9.88 -4.48
N ILE A 343 -2.80 10.94 -4.03
CA ILE A 343 -3.55 11.85 -4.92
C ILE A 343 -2.61 12.55 -5.90
N LEU A 344 -1.46 13.04 -5.42
CA LEU A 344 -0.48 13.73 -6.26
C LEU A 344 0.11 12.77 -7.31
N THR A 345 0.56 11.60 -6.90
CA THR A 345 1.17 10.62 -7.83
C THR A 345 0.17 10.16 -8.89
N LEU A 346 -1.00 9.68 -8.46
CA LEU A 346 -2.03 9.19 -9.38
C LEU A 346 -2.58 10.32 -10.25
N GLY A 347 -2.70 11.54 -9.71
CA GLY A 347 -3.15 12.71 -10.46
C GLY A 347 -2.13 13.14 -11.52
N ILE A 348 -0.84 13.13 -11.22
CA ILE A 348 0.23 13.42 -12.20
C ILE A 348 0.27 12.33 -13.28
N CYS A 349 0.13 11.06 -12.90
CA CYS A 349 0.01 9.97 -13.88
C CYS A 349 -1.19 10.17 -14.80
N ALA A 350 -2.37 10.43 -14.23
CA ALA A 350 -3.58 10.70 -15.01
C ALA A 350 -3.38 11.89 -15.95
N MET A 351 -2.79 12.99 -15.46
CA MET A 351 -2.45 14.17 -16.26
C MET A 351 -1.62 13.79 -17.47
N ALA A 352 -0.55 13.01 -17.29
CA ALA A 352 0.38 12.66 -18.36
C ALA A 352 -0.30 11.85 -19.49
N TYR A 353 -1.12 10.86 -19.11
CA TYR A 353 -1.88 10.07 -20.10
C TYR A 353 -3.00 10.89 -20.76
N MET A 354 -3.78 11.65 -19.98
CA MET A 354 -4.86 12.47 -20.49
C MET A 354 -4.38 13.62 -21.38
N ALA A 355 -3.23 14.24 -21.07
CA ALA A 355 -2.63 15.28 -21.90
C ALA A 355 -2.28 14.76 -23.28
N GLU A 356 -1.74 13.55 -23.39
CA GLU A 356 -1.44 12.92 -24.67
C GLU A 356 -2.71 12.54 -25.43
N VAL A 357 -3.76 12.09 -24.74
CA VAL A 357 -5.08 11.83 -25.35
C VAL A 357 -5.67 13.13 -25.91
N ILE A 358 -5.61 14.23 -25.17
CA ILE A 358 -6.08 15.54 -25.62
C ILE A 358 -5.28 16.00 -26.85
N ARG A 359 -3.94 15.87 -26.80
CA ARG A 359 -3.06 16.17 -27.93
C ARG A 359 -3.45 15.36 -29.17
N ALA A 360 -3.60 14.04 -29.01
CA ALA A 360 -3.99 13.15 -30.10
C ALA A 360 -5.38 13.50 -30.67
N GLY A 361 -6.34 13.80 -29.82
CA GLY A 361 -7.66 14.25 -30.23
C GLY A 361 -7.64 15.57 -31.02
N LEU A 362 -6.79 16.52 -30.61
CA LEU A 362 -6.63 17.78 -31.37
C LEU A 362 -5.97 17.56 -32.73
N MET A 363 -5.00 16.62 -32.81
CA MET A 363 -4.32 16.31 -34.05
C MET A 363 -5.14 15.44 -35.00
N SER A 364 -6.18 14.78 -34.57
CA SER A 364 -7.06 13.94 -35.40
C SER A 364 -8.20 14.72 -36.06
N VAL A 365 -8.37 16.01 -35.74
CA VAL A 365 -9.33 16.86 -36.44
C VAL A 365 -8.83 17.14 -37.85
N ASP A 366 -9.68 16.89 -38.88
CA ASP A 366 -9.31 17.10 -40.29
C ASP A 366 -8.86 18.56 -40.52
N PRO A 367 -7.67 18.78 -41.09
CA PRO A 367 -7.14 20.12 -41.38
C PRO A 367 -8.10 20.96 -42.27
N GLY A 368 -8.93 20.33 -43.10
CA GLY A 368 -9.95 21.00 -43.90
C GLY A 368 -10.98 21.75 -43.06
N GLN A 369 -11.25 21.29 -41.83
CA GLN A 369 -12.15 21.98 -40.92
C GLN A 369 -11.59 23.35 -40.47
N ASP A 370 -10.29 23.42 -40.15
CA ASP A 370 -9.62 24.69 -39.81
C ASP A 370 -9.51 25.59 -41.08
N LEU A 371 -9.20 25.02 -42.25
CA LEU A 371 -9.12 25.77 -43.48
C LEU A 371 -10.48 26.35 -43.91
N GLY A 372 -11.56 25.56 -43.82
CA GLY A 372 -12.92 26.04 -44.10
C GLY A 372 -13.35 27.15 -43.16
N ALA A 373 -13.09 27.01 -41.87
CA ALA A 373 -13.39 28.03 -40.87
C ALA A 373 -12.57 29.32 -41.09
N ARG A 374 -11.32 29.19 -41.55
CA ARG A 374 -10.48 30.33 -41.99
C ARG A 374 -11.04 31.03 -43.21
N ALA A 375 -11.54 30.30 -44.21
CA ALA A 375 -12.15 30.86 -45.40
C ALA A 375 -13.44 31.66 -45.07
N LEU A 376 -14.16 31.29 -44.03
CA LEU A 376 -15.30 32.02 -43.45
C LEU A 376 -14.91 33.25 -42.63
N GLY A 377 -13.63 33.58 -42.50
CA GLY A 377 -13.14 34.76 -41.78
C GLY A 377 -13.08 34.61 -40.25
N LEU A 378 -13.22 33.40 -39.73
CA LEU A 378 -13.18 33.20 -38.27
C LEU A 378 -11.74 33.49 -37.71
N SER A 379 -11.71 34.18 -36.57
CA SER A 379 -10.44 34.44 -35.88
C SER A 379 -9.78 33.13 -35.41
N PRO A 380 -8.46 33.07 -35.17
CA PRO A 380 -7.81 31.85 -34.67
C PRO A 380 -8.41 31.30 -33.38
N LEU A 381 -8.87 32.16 -32.49
CA LEU A 381 -9.51 31.75 -31.23
C LEU A 381 -10.90 31.17 -31.46
N ASP A 382 -11.70 31.79 -32.38
CA ASP A 382 -13.04 31.32 -32.72
C ASP A 382 -12.98 29.97 -33.46
N ARG A 383 -12.03 29.82 -34.41
CA ARG A 383 -11.77 28.52 -35.05
C ARG A 383 -11.47 27.42 -34.07
N PHE A 384 -10.56 27.70 -33.12
CA PHE A 384 -10.24 26.73 -32.07
C PHE A 384 -11.48 26.43 -31.21
N ARG A 385 -12.15 27.45 -30.70
CA ARG A 385 -13.26 27.31 -29.74
C ARG A 385 -14.50 26.66 -30.34
N PHE A 386 -14.87 27.02 -31.57
CA PHE A 386 -16.13 26.61 -32.17
C PHE A 386 -16.03 25.48 -33.19
N VAL A 387 -14.85 25.22 -33.73
CA VAL A 387 -14.65 24.20 -34.76
C VAL A 387 -13.75 23.06 -34.28
N VAL A 388 -12.50 23.37 -33.91
CA VAL A 388 -11.49 22.36 -33.58
C VAL A 388 -11.74 21.70 -32.24
N TRP A 389 -11.86 22.50 -31.16
CA TRP A 389 -11.99 21.97 -29.80
C TRP A 389 -13.23 21.07 -29.60
N PRO A 390 -14.46 21.41 -30.09
CA PRO A 390 -15.61 20.54 -29.90
C PRO A 390 -15.47 19.18 -30.60
N GLN A 391 -14.81 19.16 -31.77
CA GLN A 391 -14.56 17.92 -32.51
C GLN A 391 -13.47 17.09 -31.81
N ALA A 392 -12.34 17.71 -31.50
CA ALA A 392 -11.22 17.07 -30.78
C ALA A 392 -11.65 16.45 -29.44
N PHE A 393 -12.47 17.20 -28.67
CA PHE A 393 -12.96 16.73 -27.37
C PHE A 393 -13.87 15.50 -27.51
N ARG A 394 -14.77 15.49 -28.49
CA ARG A 394 -15.61 14.31 -28.76
C ARG A 394 -14.76 13.09 -29.11
N ILE A 395 -13.75 13.23 -29.96
CA ILE A 395 -12.84 12.14 -30.33
C ILE A 395 -12.02 11.65 -29.10
N ALA A 396 -11.65 12.58 -28.21
CA ALA A 396 -10.88 12.26 -27.01
C ALA A 396 -11.70 11.57 -25.90
N ILE A 397 -13.05 11.67 -25.88
CA ILE A 397 -13.88 11.09 -24.80
C ILE A 397 -13.62 9.58 -24.57
N PRO A 398 -13.70 8.68 -25.58
CA PRO A 398 -13.50 7.25 -25.32
C PRO A 398 -12.12 6.93 -24.72
N PRO A 399 -10.98 7.38 -25.26
CA PRO A 399 -9.70 7.15 -24.63
C PRO A 399 -9.54 7.84 -23.27
N LEU A 400 -10.17 8.99 -23.01
CA LEU A 400 -10.20 9.59 -21.66
C LEU A 400 -10.95 8.69 -20.66
N MET A 401 -12.06 8.07 -21.07
CA MET A 401 -12.76 7.08 -20.23
C MET A 401 -11.88 5.87 -19.91
N ASN A 402 -11.04 5.43 -20.86
CA ASN A 402 -10.08 4.37 -20.59
C ASN A 402 -9.00 4.78 -19.56
N CYS A 403 -8.57 6.06 -19.58
CA CYS A 403 -7.70 6.61 -18.53
C CYS A 403 -8.38 6.55 -17.14
N VAL A 404 -9.68 6.86 -17.06
CA VAL A 404 -10.46 6.74 -15.80
C VAL A 404 -10.47 5.30 -15.29
N VAL A 405 -10.74 4.33 -16.17
CA VAL A 405 -10.74 2.90 -15.80
C VAL A 405 -9.35 2.42 -15.36
N ALA A 406 -8.29 2.88 -16.01
CA ALA A 406 -6.92 2.56 -15.61
C ALA A 406 -6.61 3.12 -14.21
N LEU A 407 -6.90 4.41 -13.99
CA LEU A 407 -6.66 5.06 -12.70
C LEU A 407 -7.40 4.40 -11.56
N LEU A 408 -8.66 3.98 -11.75
CA LEU A 408 -9.42 3.23 -10.75
C LEU A 408 -8.71 1.95 -10.32
N LYS A 409 -8.09 1.23 -11.25
CA LYS A 409 -7.30 0.03 -10.93
C LYS A 409 -5.99 0.36 -10.23
N ASP A 410 -5.35 1.47 -10.61
CA ASP A 410 -4.09 1.91 -10.02
C ASP A 410 -4.25 2.37 -8.55
N THR A 411 -5.47 2.68 -8.08
CA THR A 411 -5.71 2.94 -6.65
C THR A 411 -5.39 1.74 -5.76
N ALA A 412 -5.39 0.52 -6.27
CA ALA A 412 -4.96 -0.65 -5.52
C ALA A 412 -3.48 -0.59 -5.08
N LEU A 413 -2.63 0.18 -5.79
CA LEU A 413 -1.22 0.33 -5.47
C LEU A 413 -0.98 1.14 -4.18
N VAL A 414 -1.95 1.98 -3.78
CA VAL A 414 -1.78 2.83 -2.59
C VAL A 414 -1.90 2.06 -1.28
N SER A 415 -2.31 0.79 -1.33
CA SER A 415 -2.24 -0.14 -0.19
C SER A 415 -0.82 -0.22 0.41
N ILE A 416 0.20 -0.10 -0.43
CA ILE A 416 1.62 -0.21 -0.05
C ILE A 416 2.05 0.92 0.90
N ILE A 417 1.46 2.10 0.76
CA ILE A 417 1.73 3.26 1.62
C ILE A 417 0.73 3.37 2.79
N SER A 418 0.19 2.24 3.23
CA SER A 418 -0.67 2.09 4.42
C SER A 418 -2.02 2.81 4.36
N ILE A 419 -2.52 3.16 3.19
CA ILE A 419 -3.88 3.69 3.04
C ILE A 419 -4.89 2.55 3.18
N PRO A 420 -5.94 2.70 4.03
CA PRO A 420 -6.97 1.68 4.23
C PRO A 420 -7.99 1.64 3.07
N GLU A 421 -7.49 1.38 1.87
CA GLU A 421 -8.29 1.20 0.67
C GLU A 421 -8.69 -0.28 0.50
N LEU A 422 -9.42 -0.63 -0.57
CA LEU A 422 -10.04 -1.93 -0.73
C LEU A 422 -9.06 -3.12 -0.59
N ILE A 423 -7.88 -3.05 -1.22
CA ILE A 423 -6.90 -4.15 -1.15
C ILE A 423 -6.31 -4.25 0.26
N ARG A 424 -6.02 -3.12 0.91
CA ARG A 424 -5.53 -3.10 2.29
C ARG A 424 -6.56 -3.69 3.26
N GLU A 425 -7.83 -3.36 3.12
CA GLU A 425 -8.89 -3.93 3.94
C GLU A 425 -9.11 -5.43 3.64
N ALA A 426 -9.03 -5.85 2.39
CA ALA A 426 -9.03 -7.27 2.05
C ALA A 426 -7.87 -8.02 2.71
N GLN A 427 -6.65 -7.46 2.69
CA GLN A 427 -5.49 -8.04 3.36
C GLN A 427 -5.69 -8.13 4.89
N SER A 428 -6.30 -7.11 5.51
CA SER A 428 -6.62 -7.16 6.94
C SER A 428 -7.62 -8.27 7.29
N ILE A 429 -8.59 -8.54 6.41
CA ILE A 429 -9.54 -9.65 6.55
C ILE A 429 -8.83 -10.99 6.34
N ILE A 430 -7.99 -11.10 5.31
CA ILE A 430 -7.20 -12.31 5.00
C ILE A 430 -6.30 -12.69 6.18
N SER A 431 -5.71 -11.72 6.89
CA SER A 431 -4.86 -12.00 8.05
C SER A 431 -5.60 -12.67 9.22
N VAL A 432 -6.92 -12.56 9.25
CA VAL A 432 -7.79 -13.21 10.25
C VAL A 432 -8.40 -14.50 9.71
N THR A 433 -8.94 -14.46 8.49
CA THR A 433 -9.72 -15.57 7.90
C THR A 433 -8.83 -16.61 7.20
N PHE A 434 -7.63 -16.20 6.77
CA PHE A 434 -6.69 -17.01 6.00
C PHE A 434 -7.26 -17.53 4.66
N GLU A 435 -8.15 -16.77 4.02
CA GLU A 435 -8.80 -17.12 2.75
C GLU A 435 -8.43 -16.12 1.64
N PRO A 436 -7.15 -16.05 1.20
CA PRO A 436 -6.70 -15.04 0.24
C PRO A 436 -7.43 -15.14 -1.11
N GLY A 437 -7.70 -16.36 -1.60
CA GLY A 437 -8.39 -16.54 -2.87
C GLY A 437 -9.78 -15.91 -2.88
N LEU A 438 -10.56 -16.09 -1.81
CA LEU A 438 -11.91 -15.56 -1.70
C LEU A 438 -11.91 -14.02 -1.67
N TYR A 439 -11.12 -13.41 -0.77
CA TYR A 439 -11.18 -11.96 -0.57
C TYR A 439 -10.53 -11.16 -1.69
N TYR A 440 -9.48 -11.68 -2.34
CA TYR A 440 -8.96 -11.05 -3.56
C TYR A 440 -9.94 -11.15 -4.73
N LEU A 441 -10.69 -12.27 -4.84
CA LEU A 441 -11.77 -12.40 -5.83
C LEU A 441 -12.88 -11.38 -5.57
N ILE A 442 -13.33 -11.23 -4.31
CA ILE A 442 -14.36 -10.25 -3.93
C ILE A 442 -13.89 -8.83 -4.26
N ALA A 443 -12.67 -8.47 -3.87
CA ALA A 443 -12.10 -7.16 -4.19
C ALA A 443 -12.04 -6.92 -5.71
N GLY A 444 -11.60 -7.92 -6.48
CA GLY A 444 -11.60 -7.87 -7.94
C GLY A 444 -13.01 -7.66 -8.53
N LEU A 445 -14.01 -8.37 -8.01
CA LEU A 445 -15.41 -8.20 -8.43
C LEU A 445 -15.96 -6.82 -8.07
N MET A 446 -15.59 -6.24 -6.93
CA MET A 446 -15.99 -4.88 -6.55
C MET A 446 -15.41 -3.83 -7.52
N PHE A 447 -14.12 -3.92 -7.88
CA PHE A 447 -13.54 -3.08 -8.93
C PHE A 447 -14.22 -3.30 -10.28
N PHE A 448 -14.49 -4.56 -10.64
CA PHE A 448 -15.14 -4.92 -11.90
C PHE A 448 -16.55 -4.34 -11.99
N ALA A 449 -17.31 -4.34 -10.90
CA ALA A 449 -18.67 -3.80 -10.85
C ALA A 449 -18.74 -2.31 -11.23
N VAL A 450 -17.67 -1.53 -11.02
CA VAL A 450 -17.59 -0.11 -11.44
C VAL A 450 -16.91 0.02 -12.80
N THR A 451 -15.82 -0.71 -13.04
CA THR A 451 -15.07 -0.56 -14.29
C THR A 451 -15.80 -1.12 -15.51
N PHE A 452 -16.56 -2.21 -15.35
CA PHE A 452 -17.31 -2.82 -16.46
C PHE A 452 -18.39 -1.91 -17.05
N PRO A 453 -19.28 -1.25 -16.28
CA PRO A 453 -20.20 -0.26 -16.81
C PRO A 453 -19.51 0.91 -17.52
N LEU A 454 -18.37 1.39 -16.96
CA LEU A 454 -17.59 2.47 -17.58
C LEU A 454 -17.00 2.04 -18.94
N MET A 455 -16.45 0.83 -19.03
CA MET A 455 -15.97 0.27 -20.30
C MET A 455 -17.11 0.16 -21.33
N LYS A 456 -18.27 -0.37 -20.92
CA LYS A 456 -19.45 -0.46 -21.82
C LYS A 456 -19.99 0.91 -22.24
N LEU A 457 -19.91 1.90 -21.37
CA LEU A 457 -20.25 3.26 -21.73
C LEU A 457 -19.25 3.84 -22.74
N SER A 458 -17.94 3.61 -22.53
CA SER A 458 -16.89 3.99 -23.49
C SER A 458 -17.14 3.41 -24.88
N ASP A 459 -17.43 2.09 -24.97
CA ASP A 459 -17.73 1.39 -26.21
C ASP A 459 -18.96 1.99 -26.93
N ARG A 460 -20.01 2.38 -26.15
CA ARG A 460 -21.21 3.00 -26.72
C ARG A 460 -20.95 4.39 -27.27
N VAL A 461 -20.18 5.19 -26.53
CA VAL A 461 -19.80 6.55 -26.94
C VAL A 461 -18.92 6.47 -28.19
N GLU A 462 -17.95 5.58 -28.26
CA GLU A 462 -17.08 5.39 -29.43
C GLU A 462 -17.89 5.02 -30.66
N ARG A 463 -18.80 4.04 -30.57
CA ARG A 463 -19.69 3.68 -31.69
C ARG A 463 -20.56 4.83 -32.14
N SER A 464 -21.08 5.64 -31.22
CA SER A 464 -21.88 6.81 -31.55
C SER A 464 -21.08 7.89 -32.27
N ILE A 465 -19.80 8.07 -31.92
CA ILE A 465 -18.90 9.03 -32.58
C ILE A 465 -18.55 8.58 -33.97
N LYS A 466 -18.18 7.29 -34.16
CA LYS A 466 -17.91 6.69 -35.48
C LYS A 466 -19.11 6.76 -36.43
N ALA A 467 -20.31 6.42 -35.91
CA ALA A 467 -21.55 6.49 -36.71
C ALA A 467 -21.90 7.92 -37.20
N LYS A 468 -21.40 8.95 -36.55
CA LYS A 468 -21.59 10.37 -36.93
C LYS A 468 -20.46 10.91 -37.84
N GLY A 469 -19.52 10.07 -38.27
CA GLY A 469 -18.44 10.45 -39.17
C GLY A 469 -17.33 11.33 -38.56
N PHE A 470 -17.21 11.36 -37.23
CA PHE A 470 -16.19 12.15 -36.57
C PHE A 470 -14.84 11.40 -36.35
N ALA A 471 -14.77 10.12 -36.68
CA ALA A 471 -13.53 9.34 -36.66
C ALA A 471 -13.49 8.49 -37.92
N HIS A 472 -12.37 8.56 -38.68
CA HIS A 472 -12.03 7.60 -39.74
C HIS A 472 -11.38 6.35 -39.07
N ASP A 473 -11.59 5.18 -39.72
CA ASP A 473 -10.98 3.90 -39.35
C ASP A 473 -9.46 3.96 -39.28
#